data_36c389973a363c73912e14107650bf31
#
_entry.id   36c389973a363c73912e14107650bf31
#
_cell.length_a   1.000
_cell.length_b   1.000
_cell.length_c   1.000
_cell.angle_alpha   90.00
_cell.angle_beta   90.00
_cell.angle_gamma   90.00
#
_symmetry.space_group_name_H-M   'P 1'
#
loop_
_entity.id
_entity.type
_entity.pdbx_description
1 polymer ?
#
loop_
_entity_poly.entity_id
_entity_poly.type
_entity_poly.pdbx_seq_one_letter_code
_entity_poly.pdbx_strand_id
1 'polypeptide(L)'
;MSRHDEAPDPVKALVRLSCAALVGAALAAPTAAHAQMPSDIAEKIAAMGRVVDPENTGKLYAPLQAKEPYAGVKVSRDVKYGSDPRNVVDIFVPEGGGTARSVLMFVHGGGMIRGNKHPPGSAFYDNVMLFAARHGMVGVNVEYRLAPQFPWPAGNEDLAAAVQLVAAKAAELGADPNRIYLMGHSAGATHVASYISHPEFHGPKGAGIAGAILSSGGYDFTKDEQSEGRIAYFGSNPKLLAERSAVAGLIKTKIPFMVSSAELDPPPIASQFFVLKDALCQSEHGCARSIVLPKHSHMSESYSINTPDTQLSDQILEFIRTGK
;
A
#
# COMPACT_ATOMS: atom_id res chain seq x y z
N MET A 1 40.67 -77.43 55.29
CA MET A 1 39.28 -76.96 55.27
C MET A 1 39.35 -75.45 55.48
N SER A 2 39.43 -74.73 54.39
CA SER A 2 39.74 -73.30 54.41
C SER A 2 38.57 -72.58 53.82
N ARG A 3 37.98 -71.62 54.51
CA ARG A 3 36.99 -70.68 53.99
C ARG A 3 37.78 -69.49 53.52
N HIS A 4 37.57 -69.15 52.25
CA HIS A 4 38.02 -67.91 51.69
C HIS A 4 36.89 -66.88 51.81
N ASP A 5 37.17 -65.83 52.56
CA ASP A 5 36.35 -64.60 52.63
C ASP A 5 36.65 -63.77 51.38
N GLU A 6 35.66 -63.58 50.57
CA GLU A 6 35.70 -62.65 49.45
C GLU A 6 35.15 -61.28 49.89
N ALA A 7 35.99 -60.26 49.73
CA ALA A 7 35.65 -58.88 50.06
C ALA A 7 34.65 -58.30 49.01
N PRO A 8 33.73 -57.41 49.44
CA PRO A 8 32.74 -56.85 48.52
C PRO A 8 33.33 -55.77 47.62
N ASP A 9 32.95 -55.90 46.34
CA ASP A 9 33.29 -54.98 45.27
C ASP A 9 32.71 -53.58 45.48
N PRO A 10 33.50 -52.45 45.42
CA PRO A 10 33.07 -51.09 45.72
C PRO A 10 32.46 -50.33 44.54
N VAL A 11 31.94 -50.96 43.45
CA VAL A 11 31.51 -50.25 42.25
C VAL A 11 29.98 -50.24 42.07
N LYS A 12 29.21 -50.34 43.11
CA LYS A 12 27.75 -50.03 43.04
C LYS A 12 27.37 -48.74 43.73
N ALA A 13 28.02 -47.65 43.33
CA ALA A 13 27.55 -46.32 43.67
C ALA A 13 26.33 -45.96 42.82
N LEU A 14 25.21 -45.76 43.47
CA LEU A 14 23.94 -45.30 42.94
C LEU A 14 24.11 -44.00 42.13
N VAL A 15 23.94 -44.08 40.83
CA VAL A 15 23.63 -42.89 40.03
C VAL A 15 22.14 -42.64 40.15
N ARG A 16 21.75 -41.76 41.04
CA ARG A 16 20.40 -41.17 41.05
C ARG A 16 20.36 -40.11 39.93
N LEU A 17 19.78 -40.45 38.81
CA LEU A 17 19.37 -39.47 37.79
C LEU A 17 18.25 -38.63 38.35
N SER A 18 18.57 -37.40 38.71
CA SER A 18 17.56 -36.35 38.92
C SER A 18 17.12 -35.88 37.55
N CYS A 19 15.97 -36.33 37.05
CA CYS A 19 15.27 -35.71 35.93
C CYS A 19 14.77 -34.35 36.38
N ALA A 20 15.57 -33.30 36.20
CA ALA A 20 15.09 -31.94 36.25
C ALA A 20 14.24 -31.70 34.98
N ALA A 21 12.92 -31.68 35.12
CA ALA A 21 12.01 -31.25 34.11
C ALA A 21 12.25 -29.76 33.85
N LEU A 22 12.97 -29.42 32.79
CA LEU A 22 13.02 -28.07 32.22
C LEU A 22 11.64 -27.78 31.61
N VAL A 23 10.76 -27.17 32.37
CA VAL A 23 9.55 -26.50 31.86
C VAL A 23 10.06 -25.29 31.08
N GLY A 24 10.22 -25.47 29.78
CA GLY A 24 10.47 -24.39 28.83
C GLY A 24 9.22 -23.49 28.79
N ALA A 25 9.25 -22.38 29.53
CA ALA A 25 8.30 -21.30 29.30
C ALA A 25 8.57 -20.73 27.91
N ALA A 26 7.81 -21.19 26.94
CA ALA A 26 7.73 -20.51 25.65
C ALA A 26 7.20 -19.10 25.93
N LEU A 27 8.07 -18.12 25.95
CA LEU A 27 7.71 -16.72 25.87
C LEU A 27 7.03 -16.52 24.51
N ALA A 28 5.71 -16.59 24.50
CA ALA A 28 4.94 -16.10 23.36
C ALA A 28 5.32 -14.63 23.21
N ALA A 29 6.07 -14.31 22.16
CA ALA A 29 6.28 -12.93 21.77
C ALA A 29 4.88 -12.29 21.62
N PRO A 30 4.61 -11.13 22.25
CA PRO A 30 3.33 -10.47 22.03
C PRO A 30 3.23 -10.19 20.53
N THR A 31 2.26 -10.81 19.88
CA THR A 31 1.82 -10.36 18.55
C THR A 31 1.43 -8.90 18.76
N ALA A 32 2.16 -7.99 18.10
CA ALA A 32 1.79 -6.59 18.11
C ALA A 32 0.32 -6.52 17.67
N ALA A 33 -0.57 -6.23 18.62
CA ALA A 33 -1.97 -6.01 18.29
C ALA A 33 -1.99 -4.70 17.48
N HIS A 34 -2.25 -4.80 16.18
CA HIS A 34 -2.51 -3.62 15.37
C HIS A 34 -3.61 -2.81 16.04
N ALA A 35 -3.41 -1.53 16.23
CA ALA A 35 -4.44 -0.68 16.75
C ALA A 35 -5.59 -0.66 15.73
N GLN A 36 -6.76 -1.07 16.20
CA GLN A 36 -7.93 -1.24 15.35
C GLN A 36 -8.70 0.07 15.21
N MET A 37 -9.55 0.13 14.18
CA MET A 37 -10.51 1.21 14.00
C MET A 37 -11.28 1.47 15.30
N PRO A 38 -11.42 2.72 15.76
CA PRO A 38 -12.26 3.07 16.90
C PRO A 38 -13.69 2.51 16.72
N SER A 39 -14.27 1.96 17.79
CA SER A 39 -15.55 1.24 17.71
C SER A 39 -16.71 2.10 17.22
N ASP A 40 -16.75 3.36 17.64
CA ASP A 40 -17.78 4.33 17.21
C ASP A 40 -17.66 4.67 15.70
N ILE A 41 -16.46 4.68 15.15
CA ILE A 41 -16.21 4.84 13.70
C ILE A 41 -16.62 3.55 12.98
N ALA A 42 -16.25 2.38 13.52
CA ALA A 42 -16.58 1.09 12.91
C ALA A 42 -18.12 0.88 12.79
N GLU A 43 -18.88 1.27 13.82
CA GLU A 43 -20.34 1.22 13.79
C GLU A 43 -20.94 2.11 12.70
N LYS A 44 -20.44 3.34 12.57
CA LYS A 44 -20.89 4.29 11.55
C LYS A 44 -20.52 3.82 10.13
N ILE A 45 -19.31 3.29 9.94
CA ILE A 45 -18.88 2.72 8.67
C ILE A 45 -19.75 1.51 8.30
N ALA A 46 -20.02 0.62 9.24
CA ALA A 46 -20.90 -0.52 9.01
C ALA A 46 -22.32 -0.10 8.61
N ALA A 47 -22.85 0.95 9.25
CA ALA A 47 -24.18 1.51 8.94
C ALA A 47 -24.25 2.14 7.54
N MET A 48 -23.16 2.68 7.00
CA MET A 48 -23.09 3.17 5.61
C MET A 48 -23.13 2.03 4.60
N GLY A 49 -22.65 0.83 4.97
CA GLY A 49 -22.62 -0.34 4.10
C GLY A 49 -21.55 -0.28 3.02
N ARG A 50 -21.76 -1.07 1.94
CA ARG A 50 -20.81 -1.26 0.83
C ARG A 50 -20.95 -0.16 -0.23
N VAL A 51 -20.53 1.04 0.11
CA VAL A 51 -20.65 2.23 -0.76
C VAL A 51 -19.32 2.99 -0.85
N VAL A 52 -19.17 3.76 -1.94
CA VAL A 52 -18.10 4.76 -2.07
C VAL A 52 -18.67 6.09 -1.62
N ASP A 53 -18.42 6.46 -0.37
CA ASP A 53 -18.92 7.71 0.24
C ASP A 53 -17.77 8.52 0.85
N PRO A 54 -17.08 9.33 0.02
CA PRO A 54 -15.95 10.14 0.51
C PRO A 54 -16.38 11.24 1.48
N GLU A 55 -17.59 11.78 1.33
CA GLU A 55 -18.06 12.89 2.17
C GLU A 55 -18.32 12.43 3.60
N ASN A 56 -19.18 11.44 3.79
CA ASN A 56 -19.54 11.00 5.13
C ASN A 56 -18.39 10.25 5.81
N THR A 57 -17.62 9.45 5.07
CA THR A 57 -16.40 8.83 5.62
C THR A 57 -15.39 9.93 6.02
N GLY A 58 -15.23 10.97 5.20
CA GLY A 58 -14.35 12.09 5.49
C GLY A 58 -14.72 12.82 6.78
N LYS A 59 -16.01 13.03 7.05
CA LYS A 59 -16.49 13.63 8.31
C LYS A 59 -16.09 12.83 9.54
N LEU A 60 -15.98 11.51 9.43
CA LEU A 60 -15.55 10.64 10.55
C LEU A 60 -14.06 10.75 10.83
N TYR A 61 -13.23 10.83 9.80
CA TYR A 61 -11.78 10.78 9.94
C TYR A 61 -11.10 12.15 9.98
N ALA A 62 -11.70 13.21 9.40
CA ALA A 62 -11.11 14.55 9.41
C ALA A 62 -10.78 15.09 10.82
N PRO A 63 -11.58 14.84 11.88
CA PRO A 63 -11.23 15.28 13.24
C PRO A 63 -9.96 14.61 13.81
N LEU A 64 -9.55 13.47 13.25
CA LEU A 64 -8.36 12.71 13.68
C LEU A 64 -7.10 13.14 12.93
N GLN A 65 -7.24 13.95 11.88
CA GLN A 65 -6.12 14.37 11.04
C GLN A 65 -5.54 15.71 11.47
N ALA A 66 -4.24 15.88 11.23
CA ALA A 66 -3.55 17.13 11.46
C ALA A 66 -4.04 18.21 10.47
N LYS A 67 -3.96 19.47 10.90
CA LYS A 67 -4.27 20.65 10.08
C LYS A 67 -3.00 21.44 9.77
N GLU A 68 -2.98 22.10 8.63
CA GLU A 68 -1.89 23.03 8.30
C GLU A 68 -1.80 24.21 9.30
N PRO A 69 -0.58 24.70 9.58
CA PRO A 69 0.73 24.21 9.10
C PRO A 69 1.15 22.92 9.82
N TYR A 70 1.77 22.02 9.08
CA TYR A 70 2.20 20.71 9.61
C TYR A 70 3.56 20.82 10.32
N ALA A 71 3.54 20.76 11.64
CA ALA A 71 4.76 20.85 12.45
C ALA A 71 5.76 19.75 12.09
N GLY A 72 7.02 20.13 11.88
CA GLY A 72 8.11 19.20 11.57
C GLY A 72 8.11 18.66 10.12
N VAL A 73 7.29 19.24 9.24
CA VAL A 73 7.21 18.82 7.83
C VAL A 73 7.25 20.05 6.91
N LYS A 74 8.24 20.08 6.01
CA LYS A 74 8.30 21.07 4.93
C LYS A 74 7.44 20.59 3.76
N VAL A 75 6.46 21.43 3.36
CA VAL A 75 5.57 21.12 2.23
C VAL A 75 5.89 22.02 1.04
N SER A 76 6.01 21.41 -0.14
CA SER A 76 6.11 22.11 -1.42
C SER A 76 4.94 21.68 -2.28
N ARG A 77 4.03 22.61 -2.57
CA ARG A 77 2.82 22.38 -3.37
C ARG A 77 3.09 22.57 -4.87
N ASP A 78 2.35 21.86 -5.70
CA ASP A 78 2.25 22.05 -7.15
C ASP A 78 3.59 22.06 -7.89
N VAL A 79 4.53 21.20 -7.47
CA VAL A 79 5.81 21.01 -8.17
C VAL A 79 5.55 20.29 -9.50
N LYS A 80 5.85 20.95 -10.62
CA LYS A 80 5.56 20.45 -11.96
C LYS A 80 6.46 19.29 -12.36
N TYR A 81 5.84 18.23 -12.95
CA TYR A 81 6.54 17.12 -13.61
C TYR A 81 6.25 17.03 -15.11
N GLY A 82 5.35 17.86 -15.63
CA GLY A 82 4.99 17.94 -17.04
C GLY A 82 4.37 19.28 -17.42
N SER A 83 3.85 19.38 -18.65
CA SER A 83 3.31 20.62 -19.20
C SER A 83 1.83 20.85 -18.92
N ASP A 84 1.07 19.78 -18.66
CA ASP A 84 -0.37 19.88 -18.35
C ASP A 84 -0.55 20.53 -16.96
N PRO A 85 -1.59 21.34 -16.75
CA PRO A 85 -1.89 21.91 -15.42
C PRO A 85 -2.01 20.87 -14.30
N ARG A 86 -2.45 19.64 -14.61
CA ARG A 86 -2.54 18.54 -13.65
C ARG A 86 -1.24 17.75 -13.48
N ASN A 87 -0.21 18.03 -14.27
CA ASN A 87 1.10 17.38 -14.09
C ASN A 87 1.89 18.03 -12.94
N VAL A 88 1.39 17.90 -11.73
CA VAL A 88 1.97 18.46 -10.51
C VAL A 88 1.98 17.42 -9.38
N VAL A 89 2.93 17.60 -8.46
CA VAL A 89 3.01 16.83 -7.22
C VAL A 89 3.11 17.77 -6.02
N ASP A 90 2.62 17.33 -4.85
CA ASP A 90 2.96 17.94 -3.58
C ASP A 90 4.01 17.10 -2.88
N ILE A 91 5.05 17.73 -2.32
CA ILE A 91 6.19 17.04 -1.70
C ILE A 91 6.25 17.42 -0.22
N PHE A 92 6.31 16.40 0.63
CA PHE A 92 6.37 16.49 2.08
C PHE A 92 7.69 15.92 2.57
N VAL A 93 8.56 16.76 3.09
CA VAL A 93 9.88 16.38 3.58
C VAL A 93 9.91 16.55 5.09
N PRO A 94 10.21 15.48 5.87
CA PRO A 94 10.37 15.64 7.32
C PRO A 94 11.56 16.54 7.63
N GLU A 95 11.36 17.50 8.53
CA GLU A 95 12.41 18.37 9.05
C GLU A 95 13.41 17.57 9.92
N GLY A 96 14.54 18.19 10.29
CA GLY A 96 15.53 17.56 11.17
C GLY A 96 16.65 16.81 10.44
N GLY A 97 16.74 16.96 9.11
CA GLY A 97 17.79 16.34 8.31
C GLY A 97 17.56 14.83 8.08
N GLY A 98 18.41 14.21 7.31
CA GLY A 98 18.39 12.79 6.97
C GLY A 98 18.78 12.56 5.51
N THR A 99 19.35 11.39 5.24
CA THR A 99 19.78 10.97 3.91
C THR A 99 19.25 9.58 3.61
N ALA A 100 19.19 9.23 2.33
CA ALA A 100 18.75 7.91 1.86
C ALA A 100 17.34 7.49 2.35
N ARG A 101 16.43 8.47 2.51
CA ARG A 101 15.04 8.19 2.91
C ARG A 101 14.31 7.45 1.80
N SER A 102 13.42 6.55 2.17
CA SER A 102 12.42 6.04 1.23
C SER A 102 11.46 7.14 0.82
N VAL A 103 10.89 7.02 -0.36
CA VAL A 103 9.82 7.90 -0.86
C VAL A 103 8.53 7.09 -0.97
N LEU A 104 7.44 7.59 -0.41
CA LEU A 104 6.09 7.08 -0.63
C LEU A 104 5.35 8.07 -1.53
N MET A 105 5.09 7.66 -2.77
CA MET A 105 4.28 8.41 -3.72
C MET A 105 2.85 7.89 -3.67
N PHE A 106 1.88 8.78 -3.48
CA PHE A 106 0.46 8.42 -3.44
C PHE A 106 -0.29 8.93 -4.66
N VAL A 107 -1.13 8.06 -5.24
CA VAL A 107 -1.96 8.31 -6.41
C VAL A 107 -3.42 8.20 -5.99
N HIS A 108 -4.15 9.31 -6.08
CA HIS A 108 -5.53 9.43 -5.59
C HIS A 108 -6.54 8.65 -6.43
N GLY A 109 -7.69 8.33 -5.84
CA GLY A 109 -8.85 7.77 -6.51
C GLY A 109 -9.68 8.82 -7.28
N GLY A 110 -10.88 8.43 -7.71
CA GLY A 110 -11.82 9.31 -8.41
C GLY A 110 -12.37 8.75 -9.72
N GLY A 111 -12.31 7.44 -9.90
CA GLY A 111 -12.90 6.77 -11.07
C GLY A 111 -12.29 7.20 -12.40
N MET A 112 -11.05 7.70 -12.40
CA MET A 112 -10.29 8.15 -13.59
C MET A 112 -10.82 9.43 -14.26
N ILE A 113 -11.98 9.93 -13.87
CA ILE A 113 -12.66 11.10 -14.46
C ILE A 113 -12.77 12.29 -13.50
N ARG A 114 -12.38 12.11 -12.26
CA ARG A 114 -12.42 13.13 -11.18
C ARG A 114 -11.38 12.84 -10.12
N GLY A 115 -11.34 13.68 -9.12
CA GLY A 115 -10.40 13.57 -7.99
C GLY A 115 -9.32 14.64 -8.04
N ASN A 116 -8.64 14.79 -6.92
CA ASN A 116 -7.56 15.74 -6.74
C ASN A 116 -6.62 15.22 -5.64
N LYS A 117 -5.31 15.46 -5.80
CA LYS A 117 -4.31 15.11 -4.78
C LYS A 117 -4.56 15.78 -3.42
N HIS A 118 -5.12 16.99 -3.44
CA HIS A 118 -5.41 17.77 -2.26
C HIS A 118 -6.74 18.54 -2.46
N PRO A 119 -7.91 17.93 -2.20
CA PRO A 119 -9.18 18.61 -2.31
C PRO A 119 -9.26 19.80 -1.35
N PRO A 120 -9.68 21.00 -1.79
CA PRO A 120 -9.72 22.19 -0.96
C PRO A 120 -10.50 21.97 0.35
N GLY A 121 -9.90 22.37 1.48
CA GLY A 121 -10.51 22.22 2.80
C GLY A 121 -10.55 20.80 3.35
N SER A 122 -9.93 19.84 2.66
CA SER A 122 -9.82 18.45 3.08
C SER A 122 -8.46 18.14 3.69
N ALA A 123 -8.42 17.25 4.68
CA ALA A 123 -7.17 16.68 5.20
C ALA A 123 -6.65 15.54 4.30
N PHE A 124 -7.40 15.15 3.28
CA PHE A 124 -7.10 14.03 2.41
C PHE A 124 -6.62 14.54 1.03
N TYR A 125 -5.52 14.04 0.48
CA TYR A 125 -4.74 12.89 0.95
C TYR A 125 -3.41 13.31 1.62
N ASP A 126 -3.35 14.50 2.22
CA ASP A 126 -2.18 14.91 3.00
C ASP A 126 -1.92 13.96 4.18
N ASN A 127 -2.95 13.33 4.73
CA ASN A 127 -2.81 12.32 5.78
C ASN A 127 -1.82 11.20 5.42
N VAL A 128 -1.82 10.72 4.18
CA VAL A 128 -0.88 9.69 3.71
C VAL A 128 0.54 10.25 3.64
N MET A 129 0.68 11.51 3.23
CA MET A 129 1.99 12.19 3.16
C MET A 129 2.55 12.47 4.56
N LEU A 130 1.71 12.86 5.49
CA LEU A 130 2.09 13.07 6.89
C LEU A 130 2.47 11.75 7.57
N PHE A 131 1.79 10.66 7.26
CA PHE A 131 2.19 9.33 7.68
C PHE A 131 3.61 9.01 7.17
N ALA A 132 3.89 9.21 5.90
CA ALA A 132 5.22 9.02 5.34
C ALA A 132 6.28 9.86 6.09
N ALA A 133 6.01 11.16 6.26
CA ALA A 133 6.94 12.07 6.95
C ALA A 133 7.19 11.69 8.41
N ARG A 134 6.17 11.30 9.16
CA ARG A 134 6.29 10.83 10.56
C ARG A 134 7.15 9.56 10.70
N HIS A 135 7.24 8.76 9.64
CA HIS A 135 8.08 7.57 9.60
C HIS A 135 9.42 7.81 8.86
N GLY A 136 9.84 9.08 8.77
CA GLY A 136 11.13 9.44 8.19
C GLY A 136 11.24 9.29 6.67
N MET A 137 10.12 9.09 5.99
CA MET A 137 10.05 9.02 4.52
C MET A 137 9.72 10.39 3.92
N VAL A 138 10.05 10.57 2.66
CA VAL A 138 9.49 11.67 1.85
C VAL A 138 8.14 11.24 1.32
N GLY A 139 7.10 12.05 1.54
CA GLY A 139 5.78 11.85 0.96
C GLY A 139 5.64 12.63 -0.34
N VAL A 140 5.05 12.03 -1.38
CA VAL A 140 4.77 12.71 -2.65
C VAL A 140 3.35 12.41 -3.09
N ASN A 141 2.50 13.43 -3.13
CA ASN A 141 1.11 13.29 -3.52
C ASN A 141 0.93 13.68 -5.00
N VAL A 142 0.50 12.74 -5.84
CA VAL A 142 0.52 12.87 -7.30
C VAL A 142 -0.84 13.29 -7.81
N GLU A 143 -0.88 14.40 -8.58
CA GLU A 143 -1.99 14.75 -9.44
C GLU A 143 -1.73 14.14 -10.82
N TYR A 144 -2.77 13.74 -11.56
CA TYR A 144 -2.64 13.14 -12.89
C TYR A 144 -3.80 13.60 -13.81
N ARG A 145 -3.60 13.49 -15.12
CA ARG A 145 -4.58 13.85 -16.16
C ARG A 145 -5.80 12.92 -16.12
N LEU A 146 -6.97 13.44 -16.40
CA LEU A 146 -8.25 12.75 -16.26
C LEU A 146 -8.89 12.47 -17.63
N ALA A 147 -9.58 11.33 -17.73
CA ALA A 147 -10.47 11.01 -18.82
C ALA A 147 -11.77 11.88 -18.72
N PRO A 148 -12.51 12.05 -19.82
CA PRO A 148 -12.27 11.49 -21.16
C PRO A 148 -11.21 12.22 -21.99
N GLN A 149 -10.76 13.40 -21.54
CA GLN A 149 -9.79 14.23 -22.28
C GLN A 149 -8.44 13.51 -22.45
N PHE A 150 -8.02 12.76 -21.46
CA PHE A 150 -6.78 12.00 -21.43
C PHE A 150 -7.03 10.52 -21.10
N PRO A 151 -7.47 9.73 -22.12
CA PRO A 151 -7.69 8.31 -21.93
C PRO A 151 -6.38 7.54 -21.78
N TRP A 152 -6.47 6.23 -21.54
CA TRP A 152 -5.31 5.33 -21.51
C TRP A 152 -4.42 5.53 -22.77
N PRO A 153 -3.10 5.69 -22.63
CA PRO A 153 -2.27 5.39 -21.46
C PRO A 153 -1.86 6.62 -20.61
N ALA A 154 -2.56 7.75 -20.67
CA ALA A 154 -2.12 9.02 -20.06
C ALA A 154 -1.69 8.89 -18.59
N GLY A 155 -2.39 8.09 -17.78
CA GLY A 155 -2.01 7.86 -16.39
C GLY A 155 -0.67 7.14 -16.23
N ASN A 156 -0.32 6.22 -17.14
CA ASN A 156 0.98 5.54 -17.11
C ASN A 156 2.12 6.52 -17.47
N GLU A 157 1.89 7.39 -18.47
CA GLU A 157 2.83 8.44 -18.86
C GLU A 157 3.05 9.43 -17.70
N ASP A 158 1.98 9.84 -17.04
CA ASP A 158 2.03 10.75 -15.90
C ASP A 158 2.80 10.15 -14.72
N LEU A 159 2.55 8.88 -14.38
CA LEU A 159 3.28 8.19 -13.33
C LEU A 159 4.77 8.02 -13.68
N ALA A 160 5.09 7.68 -14.92
CA ALA A 160 6.48 7.60 -15.38
C ALA A 160 7.20 8.94 -15.20
N ALA A 161 6.58 10.05 -15.61
CA ALA A 161 7.14 11.38 -15.50
C ALA A 161 7.28 11.84 -14.03
N ALA A 162 6.27 11.56 -13.19
CA ALA A 162 6.32 11.87 -11.77
C ALA A 162 7.43 11.10 -11.03
N VAL A 163 7.60 9.81 -11.31
CA VAL A 163 8.69 8.98 -10.76
C VAL A 163 10.05 9.52 -11.19
N GLN A 164 10.21 9.90 -12.47
CA GLN A 164 11.45 10.49 -12.98
C GLN A 164 11.77 11.82 -12.30
N LEU A 165 10.79 12.70 -12.09
CA LEU A 165 10.98 13.94 -11.33
C LEU A 165 11.50 13.66 -9.93
N VAL A 166 10.85 12.74 -9.21
CA VAL A 166 11.21 12.41 -7.81
C VAL A 166 12.60 11.81 -7.75
N ALA A 167 12.94 10.90 -8.65
CA ALA A 167 14.28 10.31 -8.72
C ALA A 167 15.35 11.37 -9.03
N ALA A 168 15.08 12.32 -9.93
CA ALA A 168 15.98 13.43 -10.22
C ALA A 168 16.18 14.38 -9.04
N LYS A 169 15.16 14.58 -8.22
CA LYS A 169 15.21 15.42 -7.02
C LYS A 169 15.65 14.69 -5.74
N ALA A 170 15.91 13.39 -5.81
CA ALA A 170 16.16 12.57 -4.63
C ALA A 170 17.25 13.15 -3.70
N ALA A 171 18.37 13.62 -4.27
CA ALA A 171 19.45 14.23 -3.49
C ALA A 171 19.00 15.51 -2.75
N GLU A 172 18.22 16.37 -3.42
CA GLU A 172 17.65 17.60 -2.84
C GLU A 172 16.69 17.27 -1.69
N LEU A 173 15.94 16.18 -1.82
CA LEU A 173 14.96 15.72 -0.85
C LEU A 173 15.56 14.87 0.29
N GLY A 174 16.86 14.59 0.27
CA GLY A 174 17.50 13.66 1.18
C GLY A 174 16.97 12.21 1.04
N ALA A 175 16.52 11.83 -0.15
CA ALA A 175 15.93 10.55 -0.48
C ALA A 175 16.90 9.65 -1.25
N ASP A 176 16.60 8.34 -1.26
CA ASP A 176 17.27 7.36 -2.11
C ASP A 176 16.43 7.12 -3.37
N PRO A 177 16.96 7.43 -4.58
CA PRO A 177 16.21 7.21 -5.82
C PRO A 177 15.89 5.73 -6.11
N ASN A 178 16.56 4.80 -5.43
CA ASN A 178 16.27 3.36 -5.53
C ASN A 178 15.22 2.87 -4.53
N ARG A 179 14.69 3.74 -3.68
CA ARG A 179 13.71 3.41 -2.65
C ARG A 179 12.43 4.24 -2.80
N ILE A 180 11.93 4.33 -4.02
CA ILE A 180 10.65 4.97 -4.36
C ILE A 180 9.56 3.89 -4.39
N TYR A 181 8.49 4.09 -3.65
CA TYR A 181 7.32 3.20 -3.59
C TYR A 181 6.09 3.95 -4.11
N LEU A 182 5.35 3.33 -5.03
CA LEU A 182 4.07 3.84 -5.50
C LEU A 182 2.92 3.22 -4.71
N MET A 183 2.08 4.04 -4.12
CA MET A 183 0.82 3.61 -3.52
C MET A 183 -0.34 4.24 -4.28
N GLY A 184 -1.34 3.44 -4.63
CA GLY A 184 -2.59 3.94 -5.20
C GLY A 184 -3.80 3.46 -4.45
N HIS A 185 -4.86 4.26 -4.43
CA HIS A 185 -6.16 3.88 -3.89
C HIS A 185 -7.24 4.00 -4.97
N SER A 186 -8.13 3.00 -5.08
CA SER A 186 -9.23 3.01 -6.05
C SER A 186 -8.70 3.15 -7.50
N ALA A 187 -9.15 4.15 -8.26
CA ALA A 187 -8.62 4.46 -9.59
C ALA A 187 -7.09 4.70 -9.58
N GLY A 188 -6.54 5.28 -8.50
CA GLY A 188 -5.09 5.43 -8.33
C GLY A 188 -4.38 4.08 -8.25
N ALA A 189 -4.95 3.09 -7.56
CA ALA A 189 -4.40 1.72 -7.53
C ALA A 189 -4.46 1.08 -8.91
N THR A 190 -5.51 1.36 -9.68
CA THR A 190 -5.61 0.91 -11.08
C THR A 190 -4.52 1.53 -11.95
N HIS A 191 -4.22 2.83 -11.79
CA HIS A 191 -3.12 3.48 -12.50
C HIS A 191 -1.76 2.89 -12.11
N VAL A 192 -1.50 2.67 -10.81
CA VAL A 192 -0.25 2.04 -10.34
C VAL A 192 -0.13 0.61 -10.86
N ALA A 193 -1.22 -0.19 -10.80
CA ALA A 193 -1.24 -1.54 -11.34
C ALA A 193 -0.98 -1.56 -12.85
N SER A 194 -1.60 -0.65 -13.60
CA SER A 194 -1.36 -0.48 -15.03
C SER A 194 0.11 -0.13 -15.30
N TYR A 195 0.69 0.81 -14.56
CA TYR A 195 2.09 1.21 -14.73
C TYR A 195 3.06 0.04 -14.51
N ILE A 196 2.93 -0.70 -13.40
CA ILE A 196 3.88 -1.80 -13.10
C ILE A 196 3.67 -3.05 -13.96
N SER A 197 2.52 -3.17 -14.63
CA SER A 197 2.19 -4.30 -15.50
C SER A 197 2.50 -4.07 -16.97
N HIS A 198 2.79 -2.83 -17.38
CA HIS A 198 3.04 -2.43 -18.76
C HIS A 198 4.45 -1.82 -18.91
N PRO A 199 5.49 -2.66 -19.05
CA PRO A 199 6.88 -2.22 -19.06
C PRO A 199 7.25 -1.27 -20.22
N GLU A 200 6.42 -1.17 -21.26
CA GLU A 200 6.58 -0.23 -22.36
C GLU A 200 6.53 1.24 -21.92
N PHE A 201 5.94 1.53 -20.75
CA PHE A 201 5.92 2.89 -20.16
C PHE A 201 7.09 3.15 -19.21
N HIS A 202 7.91 2.15 -18.94
CA HIS A 202 9.07 2.31 -18.07
C HIS A 202 10.20 3.04 -18.80
N GLY A 203 11.00 3.79 -18.04
CA GLY A 203 12.20 4.41 -18.58
C GLY A 203 13.31 3.39 -18.89
N PRO A 204 14.44 3.83 -19.46
CA PRO A 204 15.53 2.93 -19.86
C PRO A 204 16.18 2.18 -18.66
N LYS A 205 15.93 2.65 -17.44
CA LYS A 205 16.38 2.00 -16.20
C LYS A 205 15.27 1.18 -15.51
N GLY A 206 14.21 0.82 -16.22
CA GLY A 206 13.03 0.13 -15.68
C GLY A 206 12.01 1.11 -15.08
N ALA A 207 11.11 0.60 -14.25
CA ALA A 207 10.02 1.39 -13.66
C ALA A 207 10.49 2.50 -12.69
N GLY A 208 11.71 2.48 -12.22
CA GLY A 208 12.25 3.48 -11.30
C GLY A 208 11.67 3.43 -9.89
N ILE A 209 11.04 2.32 -9.51
CA ILE A 209 10.43 2.11 -8.19
C ILE A 209 10.91 0.82 -7.54
N ALA A 210 10.93 0.80 -6.22
CA ALA A 210 11.31 -0.36 -5.40
C ALA A 210 10.11 -1.29 -5.12
N GLY A 211 8.89 -0.78 -5.20
CA GLY A 211 7.69 -1.58 -4.97
C GLY A 211 6.40 -0.78 -5.13
N ALA A 212 5.27 -1.48 -5.09
CA ALA A 212 3.93 -0.88 -5.25
C ALA A 212 2.93 -1.37 -4.20
N ILE A 213 1.95 -0.52 -3.88
CA ILE A 213 0.86 -0.79 -2.94
C ILE A 213 -0.45 -0.49 -3.66
N LEU A 214 -1.28 -1.50 -3.81
CA LEU A 214 -2.50 -1.47 -4.61
C LEU A 214 -3.71 -1.61 -3.69
N SER A 215 -4.35 -0.50 -3.33
CA SER A 215 -5.49 -0.48 -2.40
C SER A 215 -6.81 -0.34 -3.15
N SER A 216 -7.67 -1.36 -3.09
CA SER A 216 -9.03 -1.40 -3.64
C SER A 216 -9.13 -0.97 -5.11
N GLY A 217 -8.20 -1.44 -5.97
CA GLY A 217 -8.13 -1.09 -7.39
C GLY A 217 -8.91 -2.03 -8.31
N GLY A 218 -8.96 -1.66 -9.60
CA GLY A 218 -9.44 -2.50 -10.71
C GLY A 218 -8.28 -3.08 -11.51
N TYR A 219 -8.33 -4.35 -11.86
CA TYR A 219 -7.18 -5.07 -12.46
C TYR A 219 -7.52 -5.83 -13.74
N ASP A 220 -8.75 -6.41 -13.83
CA ASP A 220 -9.25 -7.11 -15.01
C ASP A 220 -10.52 -6.42 -15.53
N PHE A 221 -10.44 -5.82 -16.70
CA PHE A 221 -11.55 -5.06 -17.30
C PHE A 221 -12.39 -5.89 -18.26
N THR A 222 -12.06 -7.16 -18.45
CA THR A 222 -12.79 -8.04 -19.40
C THR A 222 -14.04 -8.64 -18.78
N LYS A 223 -14.12 -8.67 -17.42
CA LYS A 223 -15.17 -9.37 -16.67
C LYS A 223 -16.08 -8.48 -15.84
N ASP A 224 -15.79 -7.19 -15.82
CA ASP A 224 -16.47 -6.25 -14.94
C ASP A 224 -17.63 -5.51 -15.58
N GLU A 225 -18.57 -5.03 -14.74
CA GLU A 225 -19.52 -3.99 -15.13
C GLU A 225 -18.78 -2.71 -15.55
N GLN A 226 -19.17 -2.14 -16.67
CA GLN A 226 -18.53 -0.98 -17.25
C GLN A 226 -19.02 0.30 -16.57
N SER A 227 -18.24 0.82 -15.62
CA SER A 227 -18.51 2.16 -15.08
C SER A 227 -18.16 3.25 -16.10
N GLU A 228 -18.82 4.42 -15.98
CA GLU A 228 -18.57 5.58 -16.84
C GLU A 228 -17.06 5.93 -16.91
N GLY A 229 -16.38 6.02 -15.77
CA GLY A 229 -14.97 6.36 -15.74
C GLY A 229 -14.09 5.31 -16.41
N ARG A 230 -14.44 4.04 -16.29
CA ARG A 230 -13.71 2.96 -16.94
C ARG A 230 -13.87 3.00 -18.45
N ILE A 231 -15.08 3.23 -18.94
CA ILE A 231 -15.34 3.40 -20.38
C ILE A 231 -14.59 4.63 -20.92
N ALA A 232 -14.65 5.76 -20.19
CA ALA A 232 -13.99 6.99 -20.57
C ALA A 232 -12.46 6.84 -20.65
N TYR A 233 -11.85 6.04 -19.76
CA TYR A 233 -10.40 5.87 -19.71
C TYR A 233 -9.89 4.71 -20.56
N PHE A 234 -10.48 3.52 -20.43
CA PHE A 234 -10.03 2.30 -21.12
C PHE A 234 -10.78 2.01 -22.43
N GLY A 235 -11.90 2.69 -22.70
CA GLY A 235 -12.80 2.37 -23.80
C GLY A 235 -13.69 1.16 -23.51
N SER A 236 -14.44 0.73 -24.55
CA SER A 236 -15.40 -0.39 -24.47
C SER A 236 -15.07 -1.55 -25.41
N ASN A 237 -14.00 -1.47 -26.21
CA ASN A 237 -13.59 -2.54 -27.11
C ASN A 237 -13.00 -3.71 -26.31
N PRO A 238 -13.59 -4.93 -26.36
CA PRO A 238 -13.13 -6.07 -25.57
C PRO A 238 -11.65 -6.44 -25.78
N LYS A 239 -11.15 -6.32 -27.02
CA LYS A 239 -9.74 -6.59 -27.32
C LYS A 239 -8.81 -5.60 -26.59
N LEU A 240 -9.14 -4.30 -26.67
CA LEU A 240 -8.36 -3.27 -25.98
C LEU A 240 -8.49 -3.38 -24.46
N LEU A 241 -9.64 -3.78 -23.95
CA LEU A 241 -9.81 -4.04 -22.50
C LEU A 241 -8.91 -5.17 -22.02
N ALA A 242 -8.78 -6.26 -22.80
CA ALA A 242 -7.85 -7.35 -22.48
C ALA A 242 -6.39 -6.89 -22.49
N GLU A 243 -5.99 -6.10 -23.50
CA GLU A 243 -4.64 -5.55 -23.62
C GLU A 243 -4.30 -4.56 -22.50
N ARG A 244 -5.27 -3.76 -22.02
CA ARG A 244 -5.12 -2.72 -20.99
C ARG A 244 -5.32 -3.22 -19.58
N SER A 245 -5.82 -4.45 -19.39
CA SER A 245 -5.96 -5.10 -18.09
C SER A 245 -4.60 -5.41 -17.49
N ALA A 246 -4.46 -5.17 -16.18
CA ALA A 246 -3.17 -5.28 -15.50
C ALA A 246 -2.78 -6.73 -15.12
N VAL A 247 -3.75 -7.64 -14.94
CA VAL A 247 -3.52 -9.00 -14.39
C VAL A 247 -2.42 -9.74 -15.13
N ALA A 248 -2.46 -9.77 -16.47
CA ALA A 248 -1.48 -10.50 -17.29
C ALA A 248 -0.03 -10.00 -17.11
N GLY A 249 0.15 -8.71 -16.86
CA GLY A 249 1.46 -8.11 -16.56
C GLY A 249 1.84 -8.28 -15.08
N LEU A 250 0.88 -8.15 -14.15
CA LEU A 250 1.11 -8.30 -12.72
C LEU A 250 1.62 -9.71 -12.34
N ILE A 251 1.13 -10.75 -12.99
CA ILE A 251 1.64 -12.13 -12.79
C ILE A 251 3.06 -12.36 -13.36
N LYS A 252 3.62 -11.41 -14.09
CA LYS A 252 4.96 -11.50 -14.73
C LYS A 252 5.95 -10.47 -14.20
N THR A 253 5.46 -9.36 -13.62
CA THR A 253 6.34 -8.29 -13.14
C THR A 253 7.30 -8.81 -12.07
N LYS A 254 8.51 -8.28 -12.04
CA LYS A 254 9.49 -8.54 -10.97
C LYS A 254 9.47 -7.45 -9.89
N ILE A 255 8.63 -6.43 -10.06
CA ILE A 255 8.46 -5.37 -9.07
C ILE A 255 7.68 -5.93 -7.90
N PRO A 256 8.20 -5.89 -6.66
CA PRO A 256 7.45 -6.31 -5.49
C PRO A 256 6.18 -5.47 -5.32
N PHE A 257 5.06 -6.07 -4.94
CA PHE A 257 3.86 -5.33 -4.63
C PHE A 257 2.98 -6.06 -3.60
N MET A 258 2.17 -5.29 -2.90
CA MET A 258 1.10 -5.79 -2.04
C MET A 258 -0.25 -5.29 -2.52
N VAL A 259 -1.30 -6.04 -2.20
CA VAL A 259 -2.68 -5.71 -2.58
C VAL A 259 -3.55 -5.68 -1.34
N SER A 260 -4.38 -4.65 -1.18
CA SER A 260 -5.39 -4.59 -0.14
C SER A 260 -6.79 -4.35 -0.71
N SER A 261 -7.80 -4.75 0.05
CA SER A 261 -9.21 -4.46 -0.20
C SER A 261 -9.91 -4.24 1.13
N ALA A 262 -10.85 -3.32 1.17
CA ALA A 262 -11.69 -3.12 2.33
C ALA A 262 -12.77 -4.21 2.41
N GLU A 263 -13.09 -4.70 3.63
CA GLU A 263 -14.16 -5.68 3.83
C GLU A 263 -15.50 -5.20 3.25
N LEU A 264 -15.76 -3.91 3.38
CA LEU A 264 -16.99 -3.25 2.91
C LEU A 264 -16.81 -2.55 1.55
N ASP A 265 -15.84 -2.96 0.75
CA ASP A 265 -15.79 -2.52 -0.66
C ASP A 265 -17.10 -2.88 -1.38
N PRO A 266 -17.60 -2.00 -2.27
CA PRO A 266 -18.69 -2.38 -3.19
C PRO A 266 -18.33 -3.66 -3.97
N PRO A 267 -19.30 -4.54 -4.24
CA PRO A 267 -19.03 -5.84 -4.87
C PRO A 267 -18.20 -5.78 -6.17
N PRO A 268 -18.40 -4.81 -7.09
CA PRO A 268 -17.56 -4.71 -8.29
C PRO A 268 -16.08 -4.43 -7.98
N ILE A 269 -15.78 -3.67 -6.92
CA ILE A 269 -14.41 -3.38 -6.49
C ILE A 269 -13.82 -4.58 -5.74
N ALA A 270 -14.57 -5.13 -4.79
CA ALA A 270 -14.13 -6.30 -4.03
C ALA A 270 -13.81 -7.51 -4.93
N SER A 271 -14.59 -7.73 -6.00
CA SER A 271 -14.35 -8.82 -6.95
C SER A 271 -12.98 -8.73 -7.62
N GLN A 272 -12.50 -7.53 -7.90
CA GLN A 272 -11.21 -7.29 -8.55
C GLN A 272 -10.01 -7.73 -7.68
N PHE A 273 -10.13 -7.55 -6.36
CA PHE A 273 -9.13 -8.07 -5.43
C PHE A 273 -9.04 -9.60 -5.51
N PHE A 274 -10.16 -10.31 -5.52
CA PHE A 274 -10.16 -11.77 -5.59
C PHE A 274 -9.67 -12.29 -6.95
N VAL A 275 -10.07 -11.65 -8.05
CA VAL A 275 -9.59 -11.99 -9.40
C VAL A 275 -8.06 -11.88 -9.47
N LEU A 276 -7.48 -10.79 -8.96
CA LEU A 276 -6.03 -10.64 -8.95
C LEU A 276 -5.36 -11.63 -8.00
N LYS A 277 -5.87 -11.79 -6.78
CA LYS A 277 -5.32 -12.73 -5.78
C LYS A 277 -5.28 -14.15 -6.33
N ASP A 278 -6.37 -14.64 -6.92
CA ASP A 278 -6.43 -15.98 -7.48
C ASP A 278 -5.44 -16.18 -8.62
N ALA A 279 -5.31 -15.19 -9.52
CA ALA A 279 -4.32 -15.22 -10.59
C ALA A 279 -2.88 -15.26 -10.07
N LEU A 280 -2.56 -14.48 -9.03
CA LEU A 280 -1.25 -14.48 -8.39
C LEU A 280 -0.94 -15.82 -7.72
N CYS A 281 -1.89 -16.38 -6.96
CA CYS A 281 -1.71 -17.67 -6.29
C CYS A 281 -1.47 -18.83 -7.27
N GLN A 282 -1.92 -18.71 -8.52
CA GLN A 282 -1.70 -19.68 -9.58
C GLN A 282 -0.43 -19.42 -10.40
N SER A 283 0.25 -18.31 -10.16
CA SER A 283 1.47 -17.90 -10.87
C SER A 283 2.74 -18.32 -10.12
N GLU A 284 3.90 -18.13 -10.76
CA GLU A 284 5.22 -18.34 -10.14
C GLU A 284 5.50 -17.37 -8.97
N HIS A 285 4.75 -16.28 -8.86
CA HIS A 285 4.85 -15.36 -7.72
C HIS A 285 4.32 -15.95 -6.41
N GLY A 286 3.52 -17.01 -6.48
CA GLY A 286 2.74 -17.49 -5.36
C GLY A 286 1.70 -16.44 -4.92
N CYS A 287 1.03 -16.67 -3.80
CA CYS A 287 0.11 -15.68 -3.25
C CYS A 287 0.89 -14.45 -2.77
N ALA A 288 0.97 -13.41 -3.59
CA ALA A 288 1.50 -12.11 -3.17
C ALA A 288 0.76 -11.63 -1.90
N ARG A 289 1.40 -10.75 -1.14
CA ARG A 289 0.80 -10.18 0.07
C ARG A 289 -0.55 -9.55 -0.26
N SER A 290 -1.62 -10.25 0.13
CA SER A 290 -3.01 -9.88 -0.15
C SER A 290 -3.77 -9.78 1.15
N ILE A 291 -4.34 -8.61 1.44
CA ILE A 291 -4.93 -8.29 2.74
C ILE A 291 -6.37 -7.79 2.55
N VAL A 292 -7.31 -8.36 3.31
CA VAL A 292 -8.63 -7.76 3.48
C VAL A 292 -8.65 -7.03 4.82
N LEU A 293 -8.98 -5.75 4.81
CA LEU A 293 -9.04 -4.90 5.99
C LEU A 293 -10.42 -5.01 6.64
N PRO A 294 -10.54 -5.67 7.80
CA PRO A 294 -11.82 -5.86 8.46
C PRO A 294 -12.41 -4.52 8.90
N LYS A 295 -13.74 -4.39 8.76
CA LYS A 295 -14.56 -3.22 9.12
C LYS A 295 -14.31 -1.96 8.29
N HIS A 296 -13.32 -1.94 7.40
CA HIS A 296 -13.09 -0.81 6.51
C HIS A 296 -14.08 -0.77 5.35
N SER A 297 -14.51 0.44 5.00
CA SER A 297 -15.16 0.77 3.72
C SER A 297 -14.12 1.23 2.71
N HIS A 298 -14.53 1.37 1.46
CA HIS A 298 -13.67 1.83 0.37
C HIS A 298 -12.85 3.08 0.73
N MET A 299 -13.50 4.10 1.29
CA MET A 299 -12.81 5.35 1.61
C MET A 299 -12.02 5.30 2.92
N SER A 300 -12.51 4.54 3.92
CA SER A 300 -11.82 4.46 5.21
C SER A 300 -10.46 3.77 5.11
N GLU A 301 -10.24 2.93 4.10
CA GLU A 301 -8.94 2.30 3.82
C GLU A 301 -7.82 3.35 3.69
N SER A 302 -8.05 4.42 2.96
CA SER A 302 -7.06 5.50 2.80
C SER A 302 -7.19 6.60 3.85
N TYR A 303 -8.40 6.87 4.35
CA TYR A 303 -8.65 7.95 5.29
C TYR A 303 -8.22 7.63 6.73
N SER A 304 -8.12 6.34 7.09
CA SER A 304 -7.59 5.90 8.39
C SER A 304 -6.07 6.09 8.53
N ILE A 305 -5.34 6.19 7.42
CA ILE A 305 -3.88 6.36 7.46
C ILE A 305 -3.53 7.63 8.25
N ASN A 306 -2.50 7.55 9.11
CA ASN A 306 -2.06 8.60 10.02
C ASN A 306 -3.04 8.86 11.19
N THR A 307 -3.88 7.89 11.53
CA THR A 307 -4.73 7.88 12.72
C THR A 307 -4.29 6.75 13.68
N PRO A 308 -4.92 6.60 14.85
CA PRO A 308 -4.67 5.45 15.72
C PRO A 308 -5.00 4.09 15.11
N ASP A 309 -5.81 4.04 14.05
CA ASP A 309 -6.06 2.82 13.28
C ASP A 309 -4.85 2.51 12.39
N THR A 310 -4.07 1.50 12.74
CA THR A 310 -2.83 1.16 12.04
C THR A 310 -2.93 -0.08 11.16
N GLN A 311 -4.15 -0.61 10.93
CA GLN A 311 -4.34 -1.87 10.22
C GLN A 311 -3.64 -1.89 8.85
N LEU A 312 -3.83 -0.87 8.02
CA LEU A 312 -3.17 -0.76 6.72
C LEU A 312 -1.76 -0.19 6.85
N SER A 313 -1.58 0.85 7.66
CA SER A 313 -0.30 1.58 7.73
C SER A 313 0.85 0.72 8.27
N ASP A 314 0.61 -0.21 9.21
CA ASP A 314 1.62 -1.17 9.65
C ASP A 314 2.03 -2.14 8.54
N GLN A 315 1.08 -2.56 7.70
CA GLN A 315 1.36 -3.40 6.54
C GLN A 315 2.20 -2.67 5.49
N ILE A 316 1.92 -1.38 5.27
CA ILE A 316 2.71 -0.52 4.38
C ILE A 316 4.15 -0.41 4.88
N LEU A 317 4.34 -0.12 6.18
CA LEU A 317 5.68 0.00 6.77
C LEU A 317 6.45 -1.31 6.68
N GLU A 318 5.81 -2.43 6.96
CA GLU A 318 6.46 -3.73 6.87
C GLU A 318 6.84 -4.06 5.42
N PHE A 319 5.97 -3.80 4.45
CA PHE A 319 6.27 -3.97 3.03
C PHE A 319 7.45 -3.10 2.59
N ILE A 320 7.47 -1.80 2.94
CA ILE A 320 8.59 -0.90 2.61
C ILE A 320 9.90 -1.34 3.25
N ARG A 321 9.85 -1.93 4.45
CA ARG A 321 11.02 -2.44 5.16
C ARG A 321 11.56 -3.73 4.58
N THR A 322 10.70 -4.65 4.17
CA THR A 322 11.07 -6.03 3.81
C THR A 322 11.06 -6.30 2.31
N GLY A 323 10.30 -5.53 1.52
CA GLY A 323 10.02 -5.82 0.12
C GLY A 323 9.09 -7.02 -0.09
N LYS A 324 8.45 -7.49 1.00
CA LYS A 324 7.61 -8.72 0.98
C LYS A 324 6.27 -8.50 1.65
#